data_56d1fe27b02e3fe1789285b4b78a54fc
#
_entry.id   56d1fe27b02e3fe1789285b4b78a54fc
#
_cell.length_a   1.000
_cell.length_b   1.000
_cell.length_c   1.000
_cell.angle_alpha   90.00
_cell.angle_beta   90.00
_cell.angle_gamma   90.00
#
_symmetry.space_group_name_H-M   'P 1'
#
loop_
_entity.id
_entity.type
_entity.pdbx_description
1 polymer ?
#
loop_
_entity_poly.entity_id
_entity_poly.type
_entity_poly.pdbx_seq_one_letter_code
_entity_poly.pdbx_strand_id
1 'polypeptide(L)'
;ILNLAEAAVELSTYGVNDYLAVAQVAFDQLRSIHGGLPAKTMDLEVVRHERRIDLMYEGFRYWDLKRWRIGEEKMHNKTLKALYPILHIDETTSPASVYYTLEKVEAPDLATRVKWFEERDYYCPLPLSKSPGIVQNDGWN
;
A
#
# COMPACT_ATOMS: atom_id res chain seq x y z
N ILE A 1 -16.78 -0.51 -2.49
CA ILE A 1 -16.74 -0.11 -1.07
C ILE A 1 -15.52 0.77 -0.81
N LEU A 2 -14.30 0.33 -1.05
CA LEU A 2 -13.07 1.08 -0.73
C LEU A 2 -12.99 2.45 -1.41
N ASN A 3 -13.45 2.57 -2.66
CA ASN A 3 -13.53 3.87 -3.34
C ASN A 3 -14.53 4.82 -2.65
N LEU A 4 -15.66 4.28 -2.18
CA LEU A 4 -16.64 5.07 -1.41
C LEU A 4 -16.06 5.53 -0.07
N ALA A 5 -15.40 4.62 0.66
CA ALA A 5 -14.78 4.93 1.94
C ALA A 5 -13.71 6.01 1.79
N GLU A 6 -12.84 5.88 0.79
CA GLU A 6 -11.81 6.87 0.50
C GLU A 6 -12.40 8.23 0.13
N ALA A 7 -13.36 8.27 -0.79
CA ALA A 7 -14.00 9.51 -1.20
C ALA A 7 -14.71 10.21 -0.03
N ALA A 8 -15.40 9.46 0.84
CA ALA A 8 -16.08 10.02 2.00
C ALA A 8 -15.10 10.63 3.01
N VAL A 9 -13.99 9.97 3.27
CA VAL A 9 -12.94 10.48 4.17
C VAL A 9 -12.24 11.70 3.56
N GLU A 10 -11.89 11.65 2.28
CA GLU A 10 -11.30 12.82 1.59
C GLU A 10 -12.25 14.04 1.63
N LEU A 11 -13.55 13.84 1.35
CA LEU A 11 -14.54 14.91 1.44
C LEU A 11 -14.67 15.49 2.85
N SER A 12 -14.52 14.65 3.88
CA SER A 12 -14.59 15.12 5.26
C SER A 12 -13.43 16.07 5.62
N THR A 13 -12.29 15.95 4.97
CA THR A 13 -11.17 16.90 5.16
C THR A 13 -11.50 18.30 4.67
N TYR A 14 -12.51 18.42 3.78
CA TYR A 14 -13.05 19.69 3.29
C TYR A 14 -14.36 20.10 4.00
N GLY A 15 -14.70 19.42 5.10
CA GLY A 15 -15.89 19.74 5.90
C GLY A 15 -17.21 19.12 5.40
N VAL A 16 -17.18 18.27 4.37
CA VAL A 16 -18.37 17.56 3.86
C VAL A 16 -18.45 16.18 4.51
N ASN A 17 -19.36 16.01 5.46
CA ASN A 17 -19.45 14.79 6.28
C ASN A 17 -20.66 13.91 5.96
N ASP A 18 -21.51 14.28 5.02
CA ASP A 18 -22.79 13.65 4.73
C ASP A 18 -22.66 12.17 4.35
N TYR A 19 -21.53 11.78 3.80
CA TYR A 19 -21.28 10.42 3.31
C TYR A 19 -20.54 9.52 4.30
N LEU A 20 -20.00 10.07 5.40
CA LEU A 20 -19.17 9.30 6.34
C LEU A 20 -19.92 8.13 6.97
N ALA A 21 -21.16 8.35 7.41
CA ALA A 21 -21.94 7.31 8.10
C ALA A 21 -22.23 6.11 7.19
N VAL A 22 -22.65 6.37 5.95
CA VAL A 22 -22.94 5.32 4.96
C VAL A 22 -21.66 4.59 4.57
N ALA A 23 -20.57 5.32 4.35
CA ALA A 23 -19.28 4.76 4.01
C ALA A 23 -18.71 3.92 5.17
N GLN A 24 -18.87 4.35 6.43
CA GLN A 24 -18.46 3.61 7.62
C GLN A 24 -19.14 2.25 7.71
N VAL A 25 -20.45 2.19 7.51
CA VAL A 25 -21.20 0.92 7.53
C VAL A 25 -20.69 -0.03 6.46
N ALA A 26 -20.49 0.46 5.23
CA ALA A 26 -19.99 -0.35 4.13
C ALA A 26 -18.53 -0.82 4.38
N PHE A 27 -17.71 0.02 4.97
CA PHE A 27 -16.32 -0.29 5.32
C PHE A 27 -16.24 -1.37 6.41
N ASP A 28 -17.06 -1.28 7.44
CA ASP A 28 -17.12 -2.28 8.51
C ASP A 28 -17.64 -3.63 8.02
N GLN A 29 -18.59 -3.62 7.09
CA GLN A 29 -19.04 -4.84 6.41
C GLN A 29 -17.91 -5.49 5.61
N LEU A 30 -17.13 -4.72 4.85
CA LEU A 30 -15.99 -5.24 4.11
C LEU A 30 -15.00 -5.94 5.04
N ARG A 31 -14.60 -5.28 6.12
CA ARG A 31 -13.67 -5.82 7.12
C ARG A 31 -14.17 -7.11 7.74
N SER A 32 -15.45 -7.17 8.08
CA SER A 32 -16.09 -8.35 8.66
C SER A 32 -16.14 -9.53 7.68
N ILE A 33 -16.52 -9.27 6.42
CA ILE A 33 -16.73 -10.33 5.41
C ILE A 33 -15.41 -10.86 4.88
N HIS A 34 -14.45 -9.99 4.54
CA HIS A 34 -13.19 -10.41 3.92
C HIS A 34 -12.15 -10.87 4.93
N GLY A 35 -12.06 -10.24 6.08
CA GLY A 35 -11.00 -10.51 7.06
C GLY A 35 -11.45 -11.10 8.39
N GLY A 36 -12.76 -11.21 8.65
CA GLY A 36 -13.28 -11.52 9.99
C GLY A 36 -12.83 -10.49 11.04
N LEU A 37 -12.57 -9.25 10.60
CA LEU A 37 -11.98 -8.20 11.42
C LEU A 37 -13.07 -7.35 12.09
N PRO A 38 -12.82 -6.82 13.29
CA PRO A 38 -13.76 -5.93 13.96
C PRO A 38 -13.93 -4.60 13.20
N ALA A 39 -15.04 -3.92 13.46
CA ALA A 39 -15.29 -2.57 13.02
C ALA A 39 -14.15 -1.63 13.43
N LYS A 40 -13.85 -0.65 12.59
CA LYS A 40 -12.81 0.32 12.83
C LYS A 40 -13.20 1.68 12.26
N THR A 41 -13.11 2.73 13.09
CA THR A 41 -13.37 4.09 12.65
C THR A 41 -12.48 4.46 11.47
N MET A 42 -13.09 4.94 10.40
CA MET A 42 -12.38 5.37 9.21
C MET A 42 -11.65 6.68 9.45
N ASP A 43 -10.42 6.70 9.03
CA ASP A 43 -9.66 7.89 8.69
C ASP A 43 -8.88 7.60 7.40
N LEU A 44 -8.15 8.58 6.90
CA LEU A 44 -7.47 8.47 5.62
C LEU A 44 -6.41 7.35 5.64
N GLU A 45 -5.65 7.22 6.72
CA GLU A 45 -4.61 6.20 6.85
C GLU A 45 -5.21 4.80 7.02
N VAL A 46 -6.29 4.67 7.77
CA VAL A 46 -7.00 3.40 7.95
C VAL A 46 -7.56 2.90 6.62
N VAL A 47 -8.23 3.78 5.86
CA VAL A 47 -8.79 3.41 4.56
C VAL A 47 -7.70 3.07 3.54
N ARG A 48 -6.61 3.84 3.49
CA ARG A 48 -5.46 3.56 2.62
C ARG A 48 -4.75 2.26 3.01
N HIS A 49 -4.69 1.95 4.29
CA HIS A 49 -4.12 0.69 4.78
C HIS A 49 -5.00 -0.51 4.39
N GLU A 50 -6.30 -0.43 4.62
CA GLU A 50 -7.24 -1.48 4.24
C GLU A 50 -7.21 -1.73 2.72
N ARG A 51 -7.23 -0.65 1.93
CA ARG A 51 -7.10 -0.72 0.48
C ARG A 51 -5.81 -1.42 0.03
N ARG A 52 -4.70 -1.18 0.74
CA ARG A 52 -3.43 -1.86 0.45
C ARG A 52 -3.50 -3.36 0.67
N ILE A 53 -4.21 -3.80 1.70
CA ILE A 53 -4.31 -5.22 2.06
C ILE A 53 -5.32 -5.92 1.18
N ASP A 54 -6.51 -5.36 1.05
CA ASP A 54 -7.65 -5.97 0.36
C ASP A 54 -7.41 -6.10 -1.15
N LEU A 55 -6.70 -5.13 -1.75
CA LEU A 55 -6.32 -5.13 -3.17
C LEU A 55 -4.86 -5.60 -3.40
N MET A 56 -4.31 -6.36 -2.46
CA MET A 56 -2.96 -6.93 -2.60
C MET A 56 -2.92 -7.89 -3.80
N TYR A 57 -1.89 -7.76 -4.63
CA TYR A 57 -1.68 -8.50 -5.88
C TYR A 57 -2.58 -8.10 -7.06
N GLU A 58 -3.50 -7.15 -6.90
CA GLU A 58 -4.34 -6.65 -8.00
C GLU A 58 -3.71 -5.51 -8.82
N GLY A 59 -2.48 -5.12 -8.49
CA GLY A 59 -1.73 -4.08 -9.22
C GLY A 59 -2.10 -2.64 -8.87
N PHE A 60 -3.04 -2.40 -7.94
CA PHE A 60 -3.50 -1.05 -7.60
C PHE A 60 -2.48 -0.23 -6.82
N ARG A 61 -1.62 -0.86 -6.00
CA ARG A 61 -0.76 -0.15 -5.05
C ARG A 61 0.12 0.93 -5.67
N TYR A 62 0.71 0.66 -6.83
CA TYR A 62 1.56 1.63 -7.52
C TYR A 62 0.78 2.88 -7.93
N TRP A 63 -0.40 2.68 -8.50
CA TRP A 63 -1.27 3.76 -8.95
C TRP A 63 -1.85 4.56 -7.78
N ASP A 64 -2.20 3.90 -6.69
CA ASP A 64 -2.65 4.54 -5.46
C ASP A 64 -1.57 5.46 -4.88
N LEU A 65 -0.32 5.01 -4.80
CA LEU A 65 0.80 5.82 -4.32
C LEU A 65 1.04 7.06 -5.21
N LYS A 66 0.86 6.92 -6.52
CA LYS A 66 0.97 8.04 -7.47
C LYS A 66 -0.14 9.06 -7.27
N ARG A 67 -1.40 8.64 -7.27
CA ARG A 67 -2.53 9.55 -7.14
C ARG A 67 -2.63 10.22 -5.76
N TRP A 68 -2.15 9.56 -4.71
CA TRP A 68 -2.04 10.14 -3.36
C TRP A 68 -0.83 11.05 -3.19
N ARG A 69 0.03 11.15 -4.19
CA ARG A 69 1.28 11.94 -4.15
C ARG A 69 2.23 11.56 -3.00
N ILE A 70 2.25 10.29 -2.62
CA ILE A 70 3.15 9.74 -1.60
C ILE A 70 4.11 8.68 -2.16
N GLY A 71 4.23 8.61 -3.49
CA GLY A 71 5.09 7.65 -4.18
C GLY A 71 6.56 7.81 -3.81
N GLU A 72 7.06 9.04 -3.79
CA GLU A 72 8.43 9.33 -3.41
C GLU A 72 8.71 8.92 -1.96
N GLU A 73 7.89 9.33 -1.01
CA GLU A 73 8.04 8.96 0.41
C GLU A 73 8.08 7.44 0.63
N LYS A 74 7.21 6.71 -0.07
CA LYS A 74 7.01 5.27 0.17
C LYS A 74 7.90 4.37 -0.69
N MET A 75 8.43 4.85 -1.80
CA MET A 75 9.19 4.03 -2.75
C MET A 75 10.62 4.50 -2.99
N HIS A 76 10.90 5.82 -2.96
CA HIS A 76 12.23 6.30 -3.27
C HIS A 76 13.26 5.80 -2.27
N ASN A 77 14.37 5.30 -2.78
CA ASN A 77 15.50 4.76 -2.00
C ASN A 77 15.09 3.70 -0.96
N LYS A 78 14.11 2.86 -1.28
CA LYS A 78 13.67 1.77 -0.39
C LYS A 78 14.14 0.42 -0.92
N THR A 79 14.70 -0.38 -0.04
CA THR A 79 15.02 -1.78 -0.29
C THR A 79 13.81 -2.67 0.02
N LEU A 80 13.71 -3.80 -0.67
CA LEU A 80 12.72 -4.82 -0.36
C LEU A 80 13.21 -5.66 0.81
N LYS A 81 12.31 -5.92 1.75
CA LYS A 81 12.55 -6.84 2.87
C LYS A 81 11.72 -8.10 2.69
N ALA A 82 12.32 -9.23 3.01
CA ALA A 82 11.64 -10.52 3.07
C ALA A 82 11.38 -10.93 4.52
N LEU A 83 10.37 -11.77 4.71
CA LEU A 83 10.12 -12.44 5.99
C LEU A 83 10.74 -13.83 5.89
N TYR A 84 11.69 -14.12 6.76
CA TYR A 84 12.28 -15.45 6.87
C TYR A 84 11.77 -16.14 8.12
N PRO A 85 11.25 -17.37 8.00
CA PRO A 85 10.92 -18.20 9.14
C PRO A 85 12.22 -18.73 9.74
N ILE A 86 12.44 -18.46 11.02
CA ILE A 86 13.54 -19.02 11.79
C ILE A 86 13.00 -20.09 12.71
N LEU A 87 13.52 -21.30 12.57
CA LEU A 87 13.18 -22.42 13.43
C LEU A 87 13.97 -22.32 14.73
N HIS A 88 13.26 -22.36 15.84
CA HIS A 88 13.84 -22.48 17.18
C HIS A 88 13.53 -23.86 17.74
N ILE A 89 14.55 -24.52 18.27
CA ILE A 89 14.43 -25.79 18.95
C ILE A 89 14.91 -25.56 20.38
N ASP A 90 13.99 -25.68 21.33
CA ASP A 90 14.30 -25.63 22.76
C ASP A 90 14.45 -27.02 23.31
N GLU A 91 15.68 -27.45 23.49
CA GLU A 91 16.05 -28.75 24.01
C GLU A 91 16.01 -28.82 25.56
N THR A 92 15.74 -27.69 26.21
CA THR A 92 15.64 -27.66 27.68
C THR A 92 14.32 -28.24 28.18
N THR A 93 13.33 -28.42 27.30
CA THR A 93 12.07 -29.08 27.57
C THR A 93 12.07 -30.52 27.10
N SER A 94 11.30 -31.41 27.77
CA SER A 94 11.14 -32.80 27.36
C SER A 94 9.64 -33.14 27.20
N PRO A 95 9.15 -33.38 25.97
CA PRO A 95 9.86 -33.36 24.69
C PRO A 95 10.33 -31.97 24.32
N ALA A 96 11.38 -31.84 23.46
CA ALA A 96 11.87 -30.57 22.96
C ALA A 96 10.75 -29.77 22.27
N SER A 97 10.62 -28.51 22.63
CA SER A 97 9.64 -27.63 21.99
C SER A 97 10.20 -26.99 20.72
N VAL A 98 9.37 -26.94 19.69
CA VAL A 98 9.74 -26.38 18.38
C VAL A 98 8.77 -25.26 18.03
N TYR A 99 9.29 -24.09 17.72
CA TYR A 99 8.48 -22.96 17.27
C TYR A 99 9.21 -22.13 16.20
N TYR A 100 8.46 -21.31 15.47
CA TYR A 100 8.99 -20.44 14.44
C TYR A 100 8.79 -18.98 14.81
N THR A 101 9.79 -18.17 14.52
CA THR A 101 9.67 -16.71 14.49
C THR A 101 9.85 -16.19 13.06
N LEU A 102 9.21 -15.06 12.74
CA LEU A 102 9.37 -14.40 11.47
C LEU A 102 10.26 -13.18 11.64
N GLU A 103 11.41 -13.19 11.01
CA GLU A 103 12.33 -12.04 10.99
C GLU A 103 12.27 -11.30 9.68
N LYS A 104 12.30 -9.96 9.76
CA LYS A 104 12.44 -9.10 8.59
C LYS A 104 13.92 -8.97 8.27
N VAL A 105 14.33 -9.54 7.18
CA VAL A 105 15.71 -9.43 6.68
C VAL A 105 15.73 -8.74 5.33
N GLU A 106 16.82 -8.07 4.99
CA GLU A 106 17.06 -7.61 3.64
C GLU A 106 17.28 -8.85 2.77
N ALA A 107 16.45 -9.02 1.74
CA ALA A 107 16.58 -10.15 0.85
C ALA A 107 17.91 -10.03 0.10
N PRO A 108 18.87 -11.00 0.22
CA PRO A 108 20.19 -10.88 -0.38
C PRO A 108 20.17 -10.61 -1.88
N ASP A 109 19.21 -11.23 -2.58
CA ASP A 109 19.04 -11.08 -4.03
C ASP A 109 18.32 -9.78 -4.42
N LEU A 110 17.71 -9.09 -3.47
CA LEU A 110 16.93 -7.87 -3.66
C LEU A 110 17.56 -6.66 -2.96
N ALA A 111 18.56 -6.86 -2.10
CA ALA A 111 19.25 -5.78 -1.38
C ALA A 111 19.89 -4.76 -2.35
N THR A 112 20.29 -5.21 -3.54
CA THR A 112 20.81 -4.36 -4.61
C THR A 112 19.74 -3.67 -5.43
N ARG A 113 18.46 -4.07 -5.28
CA ARG A 113 17.33 -3.50 -6.01
C ARG A 113 16.68 -2.39 -5.20
N VAL A 114 17.38 -1.28 -5.08
CA VAL A 114 16.80 -0.07 -4.53
C VAL A 114 15.72 0.44 -5.47
N LYS A 115 14.54 0.70 -4.94
CA LYS A 115 13.48 1.34 -5.71
C LYS A 115 13.80 2.82 -5.86
N TRP A 116 13.73 3.30 -7.08
CA TRP A 116 13.84 4.72 -7.39
C TRP A 116 12.46 5.24 -7.77
N PHE A 117 12.08 6.34 -7.19
CA PHE A 117 10.86 7.07 -7.53
C PHE A 117 11.14 8.55 -7.34
N GLU A 118 11.04 9.32 -8.40
CA GLU A 118 11.32 10.74 -8.43
C GLU A 118 10.05 11.51 -8.80
N GLU A 119 10.05 12.83 -8.68
CA GLU A 119 8.90 13.68 -9.01
C GLU A 119 8.36 13.43 -10.43
N ARG A 120 9.26 13.20 -11.40
CA ARG A 120 8.86 12.86 -12.77
C ARG A 120 8.02 11.58 -12.88
N ASP A 121 8.20 10.62 -11.95
CA ASP A 121 7.53 9.31 -12.00
C ASP A 121 6.05 9.39 -11.63
N TYR A 122 5.58 10.53 -11.11
CA TYR A 122 4.16 10.79 -10.97
C TYR A 122 3.44 10.88 -12.32
N TYR A 123 4.17 11.17 -13.38
CA TYR A 123 3.65 11.26 -14.74
C TYR A 123 4.24 10.14 -15.61
N CYS A 124 3.53 9.76 -16.67
CA CYS A 124 4.06 8.85 -17.65
C CYS A 124 4.70 9.64 -18.79
N PRO A 125 5.81 9.15 -19.40
CA PRO A 125 6.34 9.78 -20.59
C PRO A 125 5.34 9.70 -21.74
N LEU A 126 5.24 10.76 -22.52
CA LEU A 126 4.39 10.80 -23.70
C LEU A 126 5.13 10.18 -24.91
N PRO A 127 4.47 9.37 -25.75
CA PRO A 127 5.07 8.79 -26.93
C PRO A 127 5.21 9.83 -28.05
N LEU A 128 6.20 10.72 -27.95
CA LEU A 128 6.40 11.85 -28.87
C LEU A 128 6.49 11.44 -30.35
N SER A 129 7.00 10.23 -30.63
CA SER A 129 7.07 9.70 -31.99
C SER A 129 5.70 9.52 -32.67
N LYS A 130 4.64 9.41 -31.84
CA LYS A 130 3.25 9.22 -32.33
C LYS A 130 2.39 10.47 -32.14
N SER A 131 2.92 11.50 -31.50
CA SER A 131 2.16 12.69 -31.14
C SER A 131 3.00 13.95 -31.38
N PRO A 132 3.28 14.30 -32.66
CA PRO A 132 4.09 15.48 -32.99
C PRO A 132 3.40 16.76 -32.50
N GLY A 133 4.18 17.66 -31.92
CA GLY A 133 3.69 18.94 -31.40
C GLY A 133 3.21 18.93 -29.93
N ILE A 134 3.27 17.77 -29.26
CA ILE A 134 3.01 17.69 -27.82
C ILE A 134 4.32 17.89 -27.05
N VAL A 135 4.26 18.69 -26.01
CA VAL A 135 5.38 18.88 -25.07
C VAL A 135 5.43 17.71 -24.11
N GLN A 136 6.63 17.18 -23.89
CA GLN A 136 6.85 16.09 -22.94
C GLN A 136 6.56 16.53 -21.50
N ASN A 137 6.14 15.57 -20.67
CA ASN A 137 6.05 15.80 -19.23
C ASN A 137 7.42 16.12 -18.63
N ASP A 138 7.42 16.97 -17.61
CA ASP A 138 8.65 17.40 -16.94
C ASP A 138 9.48 16.21 -16.46
N GLY A 139 10.81 16.31 -16.65
CA GLY A 139 11.76 15.28 -16.23
C GLY A 139 11.89 14.08 -17.18
N TRP A 140 11.14 14.04 -18.30
CA TRP A 140 11.21 12.99 -19.34
C TRP A 140 11.83 13.47 -20.66
N ASN A 141 12.48 14.61 -20.65
CA ASN A 141 13.16 15.19 -21.84
C ASN A 141 14.47 14.47 -22.12
#